data_b5495552b52ca79dd76af0919d9542e6
#
_entry.id   b5495552b52ca79dd76af0919d9542e6
#
_cell.length_a   1.000
_cell.length_b   1.000
_cell.length_c   1.000
_cell.angle_alpha   90.00
_cell.angle_beta   90.00
_cell.angle_gamma   90.00
#
_symmetry.space_group_name_H-M   'P 1'
#
loop_
_entity.id
_entity.type
_entity.pdbx_description
1 polymer ?
#
loop_
_entity_poly.entity_id
_entity_poly.type
_entity_poly.pdbx_seq_one_letter_code
_entity_poly.pdbx_strand_id
1 'polypeptide(L)'
;IPASLEQLIMAILAIIVNFLLTVVAGTTAVAVYTAGWRIISVGIIPAVGVGTAAVTVAGVSYGARNYDKIKTTVRYAVKLGFIVSLITCILIHVFAGQIAYIFSYSSNSSQLAPLITKFLQLMCLFVLFVPFGATAANVFQGLGKGTVSLGLTIMREFILVLLFACLFAFPLGLGEIGVYIGMLAGGFIGSIIAYIIIEIYVKRLIGGQKHGA
;
A
#
# COMPACT_ATOMS: atom_id res chain seq x y z
N ILE A 1 19.44 -2.60 -6.50
CA ILE A 1 19.66 -2.15 -5.09
C ILE A 1 18.45 -1.41 -4.51
N PRO A 2 17.87 -0.32 -5.12
CA PRO A 2 16.73 0.38 -4.49
C PRO A 2 15.52 -0.53 -4.22
N ALA A 3 15.12 -1.37 -5.16
CA ALA A 3 13.99 -2.29 -4.99
C ALA A 3 14.21 -3.32 -3.86
N SER A 4 15.44 -3.80 -3.69
CA SER A 4 15.78 -4.72 -2.58
C SER A 4 15.71 -4.01 -1.23
N LEU A 5 16.12 -2.74 -1.18
CA LEU A 5 16.00 -1.90 0.02
C LEU A 5 14.54 -1.62 0.37
N GLU A 6 13.66 -1.42 -0.63
CA GLU A 6 12.22 -1.28 -0.41
C GLU A 6 11.65 -2.51 0.30
N GLN A 7 12.00 -3.71 -0.15
CA GLN A 7 11.54 -4.96 0.48
C GLN A 7 12.09 -5.13 1.91
N LEU A 8 13.34 -4.73 2.16
CA LEU A 8 13.93 -4.75 3.50
C LEU A 8 13.18 -3.81 4.45
N ILE A 9 12.86 -2.60 4.00
CA ILE A 9 12.10 -1.61 4.78
C ILE A 9 10.70 -2.15 5.12
N MET A 10 10.04 -2.82 4.16
CA MET A 10 8.74 -3.44 4.41
C MET A 10 8.83 -4.56 5.46
N ALA A 11 9.89 -5.36 5.43
CA ALA A 11 10.11 -6.39 6.45
C ALA A 11 10.35 -5.78 7.85
N ILE A 12 11.14 -4.70 7.93
CA ILE A 12 11.38 -3.98 9.18
C ILE A 12 10.07 -3.36 9.70
N LEU A 13 9.27 -2.75 8.82
CA LEU A 13 7.96 -2.21 9.18
C LEU A 13 7.06 -3.29 9.79
N ALA A 14 7.00 -4.47 9.18
CA ALA A 14 6.20 -5.58 9.70
C ALA A 14 6.65 -5.99 11.13
N ILE A 15 7.95 -6.00 11.40
CA ILE A 15 8.50 -6.28 12.75
C ILE A 15 8.05 -5.21 13.74
N ILE A 16 8.16 -3.93 13.37
CA ILE A 16 7.80 -2.81 14.25
C ILE A 16 6.30 -2.81 14.53
N VAL A 17 5.45 -3.04 13.53
CA VAL A 17 3.99 -3.11 13.71
C VAL A 17 3.61 -4.28 14.63
N ASN A 18 4.24 -5.46 14.47
CA ASN A 18 4.01 -6.58 15.36
C ASN A 18 4.45 -6.27 16.80
N PHE A 19 5.58 -5.62 16.99
CA PHE A 19 6.03 -5.17 18.30
C PHE A 19 5.05 -4.17 18.92
N LEU A 20 4.60 -3.18 18.14
CA LEU A 20 3.63 -2.19 18.57
C LEU A 20 2.31 -2.84 19.04
N LEU A 21 1.79 -3.80 18.26
CA LEU A 21 0.59 -4.55 18.60
C LEU A 21 0.77 -5.39 19.86
N THR A 22 1.95 -5.97 20.05
CA THR A 22 2.28 -6.73 21.28
C THR A 22 2.18 -5.84 22.51
N VAL A 23 2.74 -4.63 22.44
CA VAL A 23 2.75 -3.66 23.56
C VAL A 23 1.35 -3.15 23.86
N VAL A 24 0.53 -2.92 22.82
CA VAL A 24 -0.76 -2.24 22.97
C VAL A 24 -1.91 -3.22 23.28
N ALA A 25 -1.89 -4.43 22.73
CA ALA A 25 -3.02 -5.37 22.79
C ALA A 25 -2.61 -6.84 22.99
N GLY A 26 -1.34 -7.10 23.16
CA GLY A 26 -0.83 -8.46 23.45
C GLY A 26 -0.75 -9.38 22.22
N THR A 27 -0.45 -10.65 22.48
CA THR A 27 -0.16 -11.66 21.44
C THR A 27 -1.36 -12.01 20.56
N THR A 28 -2.58 -11.87 21.07
CA THR A 28 -3.81 -12.11 20.29
C THR A 28 -3.94 -11.15 19.13
N ALA A 29 -3.67 -9.85 19.34
CA ALA A 29 -3.70 -8.84 18.27
C ALA A 29 -2.66 -9.10 17.19
N VAL A 30 -1.47 -9.58 17.57
CA VAL A 30 -0.42 -10.00 16.64
C VAL A 30 -0.87 -11.18 15.78
N ALA A 31 -1.54 -12.17 16.38
CA ALA A 31 -2.08 -13.32 15.66
C ALA A 31 -3.14 -12.89 14.63
N VAL A 32 -4.07 -12.02 15.04
CA VAL A 32 -5.11 -11.45 14.16
C VAL A 32 -4.50 -10.67 13.01
N TYR A 33 -3.55 -9.76 13.32
CA TYR A 33 -2.85 -8.97 12.33
C TYR A 33 -2.10 -9.84 11.33
N THR A 34 -1.30 -10.81 11.82
CA THR A 34 -0.48 -11.66 10.95
C THR A 34 -1.34 -12.52 10.02
N ALA A 35 -2.41 -13.13 10.53
CA ALA A 35 -3.34 -13.91 9.73
C ALA A 35 -4.09 -13.03 8.72
N GLY A 36 -4.64 -11.91 9.18
CA GLY A 36 -5.40 -10.99 8.34
C GLY A 36 -4.54 -10.30 7.29
N TRP A 37 -3.30 -9.92 7.62
CA TRP A 37 -2.38 -9.28 6.68
C TRP A 37 -1.97 -10.20 5.52
N ARG A 38 -1.85 -11.51 5.76
CA ARG A 38 -1.62 -12.49 4.69
C ARG A 38 -2.75 -12.46 3.66
N ILE A 39 -3.99 -12.37 4.11
CA ILE A 39 -5.17 -12.30 3.24
C ILE A 39 -5.17 -10.98 2.45
N ILE A 40 -4.97 -9.86 3.12
CA ILE A 40 -4.87 -8.54 2.51
C ILE A 40 -3.75 -8.50 1.45
N SER A 41 -2.59 -9.10 1.76
CA SER A 41 -1.45 -9.16 0.83
C SER A 41 -1.79 -9.89 -0.46
N VAL A 42 -2.54 -11.00 -0.39
CA VAL A 42 -3.05 -11.69 -1.60
C VAL A 42 -3.99 -10.77 -2.39
N GLY A 43 -4.86 -10.03 -1.70
CA GLY A 43 -5.76 -9.06 -2.32
C GLY A 43 -5.06 -7.88 -3.01
N ILE A 44 -3.86 -7.52 -2.56
CA ILE A 44 -3.05 -6.44 -3.15
C ILE A 44 -2.38 -6.87 -4.47
N ILE A 45 -2.07 -8.16 -4.65
CA ILE A 45 -1.30 -8.68 -5.80
C ILE A 45 -1.83 -8.19 -7.16
N PRO A 46 -3.14 -8.26 -7.49
CA PRO A 46 -3.63 -7.82 -8.79
C PRO A 46 -3.39 -6.32 -9.04
N ALA A 47 -3.57 -5.49 -8.02
CA ALA A 47 -3.34 -4.05 -8.12
C ALA A 47 -1.86 -3.70 -8.32
N VAL A 48 -0.96 -4.40 -7.61
CA VAL A 48 0.49 -4.26 -7.78
C VAL A 48 0.91 -4.73 -9.18
N GLY A 49 0.29 -5.80 -9.71
CA GLY A 49 0.53 -6.27 -11.07
C GLY A 49 0.28 -5.20 -12.13
N VAL A 50 -0.81 -4.43 -12.00
CA VAL A 50 -1.09 -3.29 -12.87
C VAL A 50 0.00 -2.21 -12.75
N GLY A 51 0.42 -1.90 -11.53
CA GLY A 51 1.52 -0.95 -11.27
C GLY A 51 2.84 -1.41 -11.89
N THR A 52 3.16 -2.70 -11.79
CA THR A 52 4.38 -3.29 -12.36
C THR A 52 4.39 -3.22 -13.89
N ALA A 53 3.25 -3.44 -14.56
CA ALA A 53 3.13 -3.25 -16.00
C ALA A 53 3.45 -1.81 -16.42
N ALA A 54 3.09 -0.82 -15.61
CA ALA A 54 3.39 0.58 -15.85
C ALA A 54 4.89 0.90 -15.85
N VAL A 55 5.75 0.13 -15.14
CA VAL A 55 7.22 0.27 -15.16
C VAL A 55 7.75 0.20 -16.59
N THR A 56 7.37 -0.87 -17.31
CA THR A 56 7.85 -1.12 -18.67
C THR A 56 7.39 -0.04 -19.64
N VAL A 57 6.10 0.32 -19.61
CA VAL A 57 5.54 1.33 -20.51
C VAL A 57 6.14 2.71 -20.24
N ALA A 58 6.32 3.06 -18.96
CA ALA A 58 6.94 4.32 -18.56
C ALA A 58 8.42 4.38 -18.98
N GLY A 59 9.19 3.30 -18.79
CA GLY A 59 10.59 3.23 -19.17
C GLY A 59 10.81 3.39 -20.67
N VAL A 60 10.06 2.64 -21.50
CA VAL A 60 10.13 2.77 -22.96
C VAL A 60 9.71 4.16 -23.42
N SER A 61 8.64 4.72 -22.84
CA SER A 61 8.15 6.05 -23.20
C SER A 61 9.13 7.16 -22.81
N TYR A 62 9.84 6.98 -21.70
CA TYR A 62 10.89 7.90 -21.25
C TYR A 62 12.10 7.89 -22.20
N GLY A 63 12.57 6.68 -22.58
CA GLY A 63 13.63 6.53 -23.56
C GLY A 63 13.31 7.14 -24.94
N ALA A 64 12.03 7.03 -25.35
CA ALA A 64 11.51 7.63 -26.57
C ALA A 64 11.18 9.12 -26.44
N ARG A 65 11.42 9.76 -25.29
CA ARG A 65 11.07 11.16 -24.96
C ARG A 65 9.58 11.48 -25.15
N ASN A 66 8.70 10.48 -25.07
CA ASN A 66 7.26 10.65 -25.17
C ASN A 66 6.64 10.79 -23.78
N TYR A 67 6.74 11.99 -23.19
CA TYR A 67 6.30 12.27 -21.83
C TYR A 67 4.77 12.32 -21.68
N ASP A 68 4.03 12.64 -22.75
CA ASP A 68 2.57 12.59 -22.74
C ASP A 68 2.07 11.16 -22.55
N LYS A 69 2.78 10.18 -23.14
CA LYS A 69 2.48 8.76 -22.95
C LYS A 69 2.72 8.32 -21.51
N ILE A 70 3.76 8.84 -20.83
CA ILE A 70 4.00 8.56 -19.41
C ILE A 70 2.82 9.06 -18.57
N LYS A 71 2.35 10.29 -18.82
CA LYS A 71 1.19 10.87 -18.14
C LYS A 71 -0.07 9.99 -18.29
N THR A 72 -0.33 9.59 -19.52
CA THR A 72 -1.46 8.69 -19.83
C THR A 72 -1.31 7.35 -19.13
N THR A 73 -0.11 6.77 -19.12
CA THR A 73 0.21 5.51 -18.45
C THR A 73 -0.04 5.59 -16.95
N VAL A 74 0.42 6.64 -16.27
CA VAL A 74 0.20 6.84 -14.83
C VAL A 74 -1.29 6.85 -14.52
N ARG A 75 -2.05 7.68 -15.24
CA ARG A 75 -3.50 7.85 -15.00
C ARG A 75 -4.28 6.58 -15.29
N TYR A 76 -3.93 5.90 -16.38
CA TYR A 76 -4.59 4.64 -16.75
C TYR A 76 -4.28 3.53 -15.74
N ALA A 77 -3.02 3.39 -15.33
CA ALA A 77 -2.62 2.40 -14.34
C ALA A 77 -3.27 2.63 -12.97
N VAL A 78 -3.35 3.88 -12.51
CA VAL A 78 -4.06 4.21 -11.27
C VAL A 78 -5.54 3.92 -11.39
N LYS A 79 -6.20 4.33 -12.50
CA LYS A 79 -7.63 4.08 -12.71
C LYS A 79 -7.93 2.59 -12.75
N LEU A 80 -7.17 1.82 -13.53
CA LEU A 80 -7.35 0.37 -13.65
C LEU A 80 -7.05 -0.32 -12.32
N GLY A 81 -5.94 0.04 -11.68
CA GLY A 81 -5.57 -0.49 -10.37
C GLY A 81 -6.64 -0.19 -9.31
N PHE A 82 -7.22 1.02 -9.31
CA PHE A 82 -8.31 1.38 -8.40
C PHE A 82 -9.57 0.54 -8.63
N ILE A 83 -9.97 0.31 -9.89
CA ILE A 83 -11.12 -0.55 -10.21
C ILE A 83 -10.87 -1.98 -9.71
N VAL A 84 -9.69 -2.54 -9.98
CA VAL A 84 -9.30 -3.87 -9.49
C VAL A 84 -9.31 -3.92 -7.97
N SER A 85 -8.73 -2.91 -7.31
CA SER A 85 -8.71 -2.81 -5.85
C SER A 85 -10.12 -2.68 -5.25
N LEU A 86 -11.02 -1.96 -5.93
CA LEU A 86 -12.41 -1.83 -5.49
C LEU A 86 -13.13 -3.18 -5.53
N ILE A 87 -12.97 -3.93 -6.62
CA ILE A 87 -13.54 -5.28 -6.74
C ILE A 87 -12.97 -6.18 -5.62
N THR A 88 -11.66 -6.16 -5.42
CA THR A 88 -11.00 -6.97 -4.39
C THR A 88 -11.46 -6.55 -2.97
N CYS A 89 -11.59 -5.25 -2.72
CA CYS A 89 -12.09 -4.74 -1.44
C CYS A 89 -13.52 -5.23 -1.17
N ILE A 90 -14.42 -5.16 -2.16
CA ILE A 90 -15.80 -5.66 -2.03
C ILE A 90 -15.80 -7.17 -1.76
N LEU A 91 -14.99 -7.94 -2.49
CA LEU A 91 -14.89 -9.38 -2.27
C LEU A 91 -14.38 -9.72 -0.87
N ILE A 92 -13.30 -9.07 -0.42
CA ILE A 92 -12.78 -9.28 0.94
C ILE A 92 -13.81 -8.88 1.99
N HIS A 93 -14.50 -7.75 1.81
CA HIS A 93 -15.49 -7.26 2.77
C HIS A 93 -16.70 -8.21 2.90
N VAL A 94 -17.26 -8.64 1.77
CA VAL A 94 -18.43 -9.53 1.72
C VAL A 94 -18.10 -10.93 2.25
N PHE A 95 -16.95 -11.47 1.85
CA PHE A 95 -16.52 -12.82 2.22
C PHE A 95 -15.60 -12.85 3.45
N ALA A 96 -15.46 -11.74 4.19
CA ALA A 96 -14.55 -11.64 5.34
C ALA A 96 -14.77 -12.75 6.38
N GLY A 97 -16.02 -13.08 6.68
CA GLY A 97 -16.36 -14.14 7.62
C GLY A 97 -15.97 -15.54 7.15
N GLN A 98 -16.27 -15.86 5.89
CA GLN A 98 -15.92 -17.16 5.29
C GLN A 98 -14.39 -17.32 5.19
N ILE A 99 -13.70 -16.27 4.77
CA ILE A 99 -12.24 -16.26 4.68
C ILE A 99 -11.63 -16.43 6.07
N ALA A 100 -12.09 -15.66 7.07
CA ALA A 100 -11.60 -15.76 8.43
C ALA A 100 -11.82 -17.17 9.01
N TYR A 101 -12.95 -17.82 8.73
CA TYR A 101 -13.25 -19.17 9.17
C TYR A 101 -12.27 -20.20 8.59
N ILE A 102 -11.92 -20.10 7.30
CA ILE A 102 -10.94 -20.98 6.66
C ILE A 102 -9.58 -20.90 7.34
N PHE A 103 -9.15 -19.68 7.72
CA PHE A 103 -7.85 -19.45 8.37
C PHE A 103 -7.85 -19.76 9.88
N SER A 104 -9.02 -19.94 10.50
CA SER A 104 -9.19 -20.26 11.92
C SER A 104 -9.82 -21.65 12.16
N TYR A 105 -9.69 -22.56 11.21
CA TYR A 105 -10.32 -23.90 11.25
C TYR A 105 -9.83 -24.79 12.41
N SER A 106 -8.68 -24.49 13.03
CA SER A 106 -8.20 -25.20 14.21
C SER A 106 -9.04 -24.85 15.45
N SER A 107 -9.41 -25.86 16.25
CA SER A 107 -10.24 -25.71 17.47
C SER A 107 -9.72 -24.64 18.45
N ASN A 108 -8.41 -24.43 18.51
CA ASN A 108 -7.79 -23.40 19.35
C ASN A 108 -7.83 -21.98 18.71
N SER A 109 -8.13 -21.88 17.43
CA SER A 109 -8.12 -20.62 16.66
C SER A 109 -9.53 -20.10 16.35
N SER A 110 -10.59 -20.87 16.65
CA SER A 110 -11.98 -20.51 16.34
C SER A 110 -12.40 -19.19 17.00
N GLN A 111 -11.83 -18.87 18.17
CA GLN A 111 -12.09 -17.62 18.88
C GLN A 111 -11.51 -16.38 18.15
N LEU A 112 -10.53 -16.57 17.25
CA LEU A 112 -9.91 -15.49 16.46
C LEU A 112 -10.73 -15.12 15.23
N ALA A 113 -11.62 -16.01 14.74
CA ALA A 113 -12.41 -15.77 13.53
C ALA A 113 -13.17 -14.42 13.54
N PRO A 114 -13.92 -14.05 14.59
CA PRO A 114 -14.64 -12.77 14.62
C PRO A 114 -13.68 -11.56 14.63
N LEU A 115 -12.50 -11.70 15.26
CA LEU A 115 -11.50 -10.64 15.30
C LEU A 115 -10.83 -10.46 13.93
N ILE A 116 -10.47 -11.57 13.26
CA ILE A 116 -9.93 -11.55 11.89
C ILE A 116 -10.97 -10.96 10.94
N THR A 117 -12.26 -11.29 11.09
CA THR A 117 -13.33 -10.74 10.26
C THR A 117 -13.40 -9.22 10.38
N LYS A 118 -13.38 -8.68 11.59
CA LYS A 118 -13.37 -7.23 11.85
C LYS A 118 -12.11 -6.57 11.26
N PHE A 119 -10.95 -7.20 11.44
CA PHE A 119 -9.69 -6.74 10.84
C PHE A 119 -9.80 -6.65 9.32
N LEU A 120 -10.30 -7.70 8.65
CA LEU A 120 -10.44 -7.75 7.20
C LEU A 120 -11.41 -6.68 6.69
N GLN A 121 -12.54 -6.48 7.37
CA GLN A 121 -13.53 -5.47 7.01
C GLN A 121 -12.99 -4.05 7.14
N LEU A 122 -12.10 -3.79 8.10
CA LEU A 122 -11.44 -2.50 8.24
C LEU A 122 -10.30 -2.35 7.22
N MET A 123 -9.41 -3.35 7.16
CA MET A 123 -8.19 -3.25 6.37
C MET A 123 -8.38 -3.46 4.86
N CYS A 124 -9.53 -3.97 4.40
CA CYS A 124 -9.83 -4.00 2.96
C CYS A 124 -9.82 -2.58 2.34
N LEU A 125 -10.12 -1.54 3.12
CA LEU A 125 -10.01 -0.15 2.66
C LEU A 125 -8.57 0.25 2.32
N PHE A 126 -7.57 -0.37 2.97
CA PHE A 126 -6.16 -0.13 2.63
C PHE A 126 -5.85 -0.48 1.18
N VAL A 127 -6.45 -1.57 0.67
CA VAL A 127 -6.25 -2.04 -0.71
C VAL A 127 -6.64 -0.98 -1.74
N LEU A 128 -7.65 -0.14 -1.46
CA LEU A 128 -8.12 0.91 -2.38
C LEU A 128 -7.06 1.98 -2.69
N PHE A 129 -6.16 2.24 -1.74
CA PHE A 129 -5.16 3.30 -1.88
C PHE A 129 -3.81 2.82 -2.40
N VAL A 130 -3.58 1.51 -2.39
CA VAL A 130 -2.35 0.88 -2.91
C VAL A 130 -2.03 1.31 -4.35
N PRO A 131 -2.97 1.34 -5.31
CA PRO A 131 -2.68 1.70 -6.69
C PRO A 131 -2.07 3.09 -6.88
N PHE A 132 -2.43 4.06 -6.04
CA PHE A 132 -1.92 5.43 -6.14
C PHE A 132 -0.42 5.47 -5.79
N GLY A 133 -0.06 4.90 -4.64
CA GLY A 133 1.32 4.89 -4.17
C GLY A 133 2.22 3.92 -4.95
N ALA A 134 1.74 2.69 -5.19
CA ALA A 134 2.50 1.67 -5.89
C ALA A 134 2.77 2.07 -7.35
N THR A 135 1.78 2.61 -8.08
CA THR A 135 2.00 3.09 -9.45
C THR A 135 3.01 4.23 -9.49
N ALA A 136 2.96 5.18 -8.54
CA ALA A 136 3.94 6.26 -8.48
C ALA A 136 5.36 5.73 -8.28
N ALA A 137 5.58 4.85 -7.30
CA ALA A 137 6.88 4.24 -7.03
C ALA A 137 7.38 3.43 -8.25
N ASN A 138 6.52 2.60 -8.83
CA ASN A 138 6.85 1.77 -9.98
C ASN A 138 7.20 2.61 -11.21
N VAL A 139 6.47 3.67 -11.50
CA VAL A 139 6.79 4.56 -12.62
C VAL A 139 8.15 5.23 -12.40
N PHE A 140 8.47 5.71 -11.20
CA PHE A 140 9.81 6.24 -10.92
C PHE A 140 10.91 5.21 -11.11
N GLN A 141 10.68 3.94 -10.78
CA GLN A 141 11.61 2.85 -11.10
C GLN A 141 11.79 2.69 -12.62
N GLY A 142 10.69 2.71 -13.39
CA GLY A 142 10.72 2.65 -14.85
C GLY A 142 11.47 3.82 -15.50
N LEU A 143 11.42 5.02 -14.89
CA LEU A 143 12.18 6.20 -15.32
C LEU A 143 13.67 6.14 -14.92
N GLY A 144 14.15 5.05 -14.31
CA GLY A 144 15.51 4.92 -13.80
C GLY A 144 15.77 5.70 -12.51
N LYS A 145 14.73 6.24 -11.86
CA LYS A 145 14.82 7.03 -10.63
C LYS A 145 14.48 6.21 -9.39
N GLY A 146 15.14 5.06 -9.23
CA GLY A 146 14.90 4.14 -8.12
C GLY A 146 15.14 4.73 -6.74
N THR A 147 16.02 5.72 -6.58
CA THR A 147 16.22 6.44 -5.32
C THR A 147 15.01 7.27 -4.91
N VAL A 148 14.31 7.87 -5.89
CA VAL A 148 13.06 8.61 -5.65
C VAL A 148 11.94 7.64 -5.24
N SER A 149 11.83 6.50 -5.94
CA SER A 149 10.90 5.43 -5.58
C SER A 149 11.11 4.96 -4.13
N LEU A 150 12.37 4.68 -3.76
CA LEU A 150 12.73 4.30 -2.41
C LEU A 150 12.34 5.37 -1.37
N GLY A 151 12.64 6.64 -1.66
CA GLY A 151 12.25 7.76 -0.79
C GLY A 151 10.73 7.87 -0.59
N LEU A 152 9.95 7.67 -1.65
CA LEU A 152 8.48 7.65 -1.59
C LEU A 152 7.96 6.47 -0.75
N THR A 153 8.56 5.29 -0.90
CA THR A 153 8.18 4.11 -0.13
C THR A 153 8.51 4.30 1.35
N ILE A 154 9.70 4.83 1.68
CA ILE A 154 10.07 5.15 3.07
C ILE A 154 9.09 6.16 3.66
N MET A 155 8.82 7.25 2.97
CA MET A 155 7.90 8.29 3.45
C MET A 155 6.50 7.71 3.71
N ARG A 156 5.96 6.96 2.76
CA ARG A 156 4.59 6.43 2.80
C ARG A 156 4.44 5.30 3.79
N GLU A 157 5.21 4.24 3.60
CA GLU A 157 5.02 2.97 4.32
C GLU A 157 5.71 2.99 5.70
N PHE A 158 6.83 3.67 5.83
CA PHE A 158 7.57 3.67 7.08
C PHE A 158 7.22 4.88 7.95
N ILE A 159 7.43 6.10 7.46
CA ILE A 159 7.27 7.30 8.28
C ILE A 159 5.79 7.56 8.58
N LEU A 160 4.95 7.68 7.56
CA LEU A 160 3.54 8.06 7.77
C LEU A 160 2.73 6.95 8.44
N VAL A 161 2.91 5.70 8.03
CA VAL A 161 2.20 4.57 8.65
C VAL A 161 2.56 4.45 10.13
N LEU A 162 3.86 4.48 10.50
CA LEU A 162 4.28 4.40 11.89
C LEU A 162 3.86 5.62 12.71
N LEU A 163 4.00 6.82 12.14
CA LEU A 163 3.60 8.06 12.81
C LEU A 163 2.11 8.01 13.21
N PHE A 164 1.23 7.71 12.25
CA PHE A 164 -0.21 7.65 12.53
C PHE A 164 -0.60 6.43 13.37
N ALA A 165 0.05 5.28 13.20
CA ALA A 165 -0.18 4.13 14.06
C ALA A 165 0.16 4.44 15.52
N CYS A 166 1.32 5.05 15.78
CA CYS A 166 1.70 5.47 17.14
C CYS A 166 0.78 6.57 17.69
N LEU A 167 0.42 7.55 16.85
CA LEU A 167 -0.44 8.67 17.26
C LEU A 167 -1.83 8.18 17.69
N PHE A 168 -2.43 7.25 16.98
CA PHE A 168 -3.76 6.77 17.29
C PHE A 168 -3.77 5.68 18.37
N ALA A 169 -2.69 4.89 18.47
CA ALA A 169 -2.60 3.84 19.48
C ALA A 169 -2.40 4.41 20.90
N PHE A 170 -1.48 5.36 21.08
CA PHE A 170 -1.07 5.85 22.40
C PHE A 170 -1.81 7.13 22.82
N PRO A 171 -1.65 8.29 22.14
CA PRO A 171 -2.28 9.54 22.62
C PRO A 171 -3.80 9.50 22.59
N LEU A 172 -4.41 8.82 21.61
CA LEU A 172 -5.86 8.68 21.49
C LEU A 172 -6.42 7.46 22.25
N GLY A 173 -5.56 6.59 22.77
CA GLY A 173 -5.95 5.45 23.59
C GLY A 173 -6.82 4.40 22.88
N LEU A 174 -6.80 4.37 21.54
CA LEU A 174 -7.61 3.47 20.73
C LEU A 174 -7.10 2.02 20.68
N GLY A 175 -5.96 1.73 21.29
CA GLY A 175 -5.40 0.39 21.36
C GLY A 175 -5.08 -0.19 19.98
N GLU A 176 -5.42 -1.47 19.75
CA GLU A 176 -5.19 -2.16 18.47
C GLU A 176 -5.91 -1.51 17.29
N ILE A 177 -7.13 -1.03 17.50
CA ILE A 177 -7.93 -0.36 16.47
C ILE A 177 -7.23 0.93 16.05
N GLY A 178 -6.57 1.63 16.99
CA GLY A 178 -5.75 2.82 16.70
C GLY A 178 -4.59 2.50 15.77
N VAL A 179 -3.91 1.36 15.96
CA VAL A 179 -2.86 0.92 15.05
C VAL A 179 -3.41 0.70 13.63
N TYR A 180 -4.55 0.00 13.49
CA TYR A 180 -5.14 -0.29 12.19
C TYR A 180 -5.63 0.98 11.47
N ILE A 181 -6.32 1.87 12.17
CA ILE A 181 -6.77 3.15 11.62
C ILE A 181 -5.55 4.03 11.25
N GLY A 182 -4.51 4.01 12.08
CA GLY A 182 -3.27 4.72 11.80
C GLY A 182 -2.58 4.23 10.52
N MET A 183 -2.51 2.91 10.32
CA MET A 183 -2.00 2.33 9.08
C MET A 183 -2.83 2.76 7.87
N LEU A 184 -4.17 2.77 7.98
CA LEU A 184 -5.06 3.25 6.92
C LEU A 184 -4.82 4.73 6.62
N ALA A 185 -4.78 5.59 7.62
CA ALA A 185 -4.58 7.03 7.46
C ALA A 185 -3.21 7.34 6.87
N GLY A 186 -2.15 6.72 7.40
CA GLY A 186 -0.78 6.88 6.88
C GLY A 186 -0.64 6.39 5.45
N GLY A 187 -1.18 5.22 5.14
CA GLY A 187 -1.19 4.66 3.79
C GLY A 187 -1.98 5.52 2.80
N PHE A 188 -3.14 6.05 3.21
CA PHE A 188 -3.97 6.94 2.40
C PHE A 188 -3.24 8.26 2.08
N ILE A 189 -2.80 8.98 3.11
CA ILE A 189 -2.11 10.27 2.96
C ILE A 189 -0.84 10.08 2.15
N GLY A 190 -0.03 9.07 2.47
CA GLY A 190 1.20 8.78 1.76
C GLY A 190 1.00 8.42 0.29
N SER A 191 -0.06 7.66 -0.04
CA SER A 191 -0.40 7.30 -1.41
C SER A 191 -0.84 8.50 -2.24
N ILE A 192 -1.62 9.42 -1.66
CA ILE A 192 -2.01 10.67 -2.31
C ILE A 192 -0.79 11.55 -2.56
N ILE A 193 0.09 11.72 -1.58
CA ILE A 193 1.32 12.50 -1.73
C ILE A 193 2.19 11.91 -2.85
N ALA A 194 2.38 10.60 -2.87
CA ALA A 194 3.17 9.93 -3.91
C ALA A 194 2.57 10.14 -5.31
N TYR A 195 1.23 10.06 -5.44
CA TYR A 195 0.53 10.32 -6.69
C TYR A 195 0.68 11.78 -7.14
N ILE A 196 0.58 12.74 -6.24
CA ILE A 196 0.78 14.16 -6.55
C ILE A 196 2.22 14.40 -7.03
N ILE A 197 3.20 13.81 -6.37
CA ILE A 197 4.62 13.96 -6.74
C ILE A 197 4.87 13.45 -8.16
N ILE A 198 4.37 12.27 -8.53
CA ILE A 198 4.56 11.76 -9.90
C ILE A 198 3.83 12.61 -10.95
N GLU A 199 2.60 13.09 -10.67
CA GLU A 199 1.87 13.98 -11.59
C GLU A 199 2.63 15.30 -11.81
N ILE A 200 3.17 15.92 -10.75
CA ILE A 200 3.97 17.13 -10.84
C ILE A 200 5.25 16.87 -11.63
N TYR A 201 5.93 15.76 -11.33
CA TYR A 201 7.17 15.40 -12.02
C TYR A 201 6.95 15.22 -13.51
N VAL A 202 5.93 14.48 -13.93
CA VAL A 202 5.61 14.26 -15.35
C VAL A 202 5.20 15.56 -16.04
N LYS A 203 4.44 16.44 -15.38
CA LYS A 203 4.11 17.76 -15.92
C LYS A 203 5.37 18.61 -16.17
N ARG A 204 6.34 18.58 -15.28
CA ARG A 204 7.63 19.29 -15.46
C ARG A 204 8.42 18.75 -16.65
N LEU A 205 8.43 17.44 -16.87
CA LEU A 205 9.08 16.82 -18.04
C LEU A 205 8.45 17.32 -19.35
N ILE A 206 7.12 17.36 -19.42
CA ILE A 206 6.38 17.85 -20.61
C ILE A 206 6.67 19.35 -20.84
N GLY A 207 6.67 20.16 -19.78
CA GLY A 207 6.97 21.59 -19.87
C GLY A 207 8.40 21.87 -20.34
N GLY A 208 9.38 21.12 -19.83
CA GLY A 208 10.79 21.25 -20.26
C GLY A 208 11.00 20.91 -21.74
N GLN A 209 10.24 19.96 -22.28
CA GLN A 209 10.32 19.59 -23.70
C GLN A 209 9.79 20.71 -24.62
N LYS A 210 8.75 21.45 -24.18
CA LYS A 210 8.16 22.54 -24.95
C LYS A 210 9.00 23.82 -25.00
N HIS A 211 9.92 24.00 -24.05
CA HIS A 211 10.81 25.17 -24.00
C HIS A 211 12.21 24.89 -24.58
N GLY A 212 12.51 23.63 -24.92
CA GLY A 212 13.81 23.22 -25.48
C GLY A 212 13.74 22.77 -26.94
N ALA A 213 12.59 22.88 -27.59
CA ALA A 213 12.36 22.71 -29.01
C ALA A 213 12.03 24.05 -29.66
#